data_4abd2e0988718d327aa599a1ae8e0d0f
#
_entry.id   4abd2e0988718d327aa599a1ae8e0d0f
#
_cell.length_a   1.000
_cell.length_b   1.000
_cell.length_c   1.000
_cell.angle_alpha   90.00
_cell.angle_beta   90.00
_cell.angle_gamma   90.00
#
_symmetry.space_group_name_H-M   'P 1'
#
loop_
_entity.id
_entity.type
_entity.pdbx_description
1 polymer ?
#
loop_
_entity_poly.entity_id
_entity_poly.type
_entity_poly.pdbx_seq_one_letter_code
_entity_poly.pdbx_strand_id
1 'polypeptide(L)'
;MKPDSETSIEANEVSDVFAEPGQETDPVSSLTADLQRLQAEYANYKKRVERDRSLAHELAVSSVLIELLPVLDDIERAESHGELTGGFKAVADHIASATERIGLSKYGTAGDAFDPQIHEALLHDTSADVTTSTATKILQPGYKFKDRILRPARVGVTDPEETPVSE
;
A
#
# COMPACT_ATOMS: atom_id res chain seq x y z
N MET A 1 -43.96 -17.12 91.98
CA MET A 1 -43.24 -18.36 91.74
C MET A 1 -42.27 -18.15 90.58
N LYS A 2 -41.03 -18.17 90.88
CA LYS A 2 -39.85 -18.05 90.00
C LYS A 2 -39.90 -18.99 88.80
N PRO A 3 -38.94 -18.94 87.79
CA PRO A 3 -37.67 -18.17 87.67
C PRO A 3 -37.40 -17.62 86.27
N ASP A 4 -36.51 -16.70 86.23
CA ASP A 4 -35.17 -16.58 85.64
C ASP A 4 -34.93 -17.16 84.21
N SER A 5 -34.46 -16.29 83.32
CA SER A 5 -33.54 -16.65 82.29
C SER A 5 -32.76 -15.40 81.86
N GLU A 6 -31.50 -15.47 82.14
CA GLU A 6 -30.46 -14.55 81.72
C GLU A 6 -30.33 -14.52 80.18
N THR A 7 -30.25 -13.34 79.60
CA THR A 7 -29.91 -13.18 78.24
C THR A 7 -28.49 -12.58 78.12
N SER A 8 -27.59 -13.39 77.69
CA SER A 8 -26.24 -13.05 77.35
C SER A 8 -26.20 -12.04 76.20
N ILE A 9 -25.53 -10.92 76.45
CA ILE A 9 -25.24 -9.92 75.40
C ILE A 9 -23.97 -10.37 74.70
N GLU A 10 -24.11 -10.89 73.50
CA GLU A 10 -22.96 -11.08 72.61
C GLU A 10 -22.52 -9.72 72.06
N ALA A 11 -21.29 -9.38 72.40
CA ALA A 11 -20.59 -8.22 71.85
C ALA A 11 -20.30 -8.49 70.36
N ASN A 12 -20.99 -7.77 69.49
CA ASN A 12 -20.71 -7.75 68.08
C ASN A 12 -19.52 -6.83 67.86
N GLU A 13 -18.35 -7.43 67.58
CA GLU A 13 -17.13 -6.73 67.16
C GLU A 13 -17.41 -6.00 65.83
N VAL A 14 -17.44 -4.69 65.92
CA VAL A 14 -17.44 -3.82 64.76
C VAL A 14 -16.04 -3.89 64.15
N SER A 15 -15.89 -4.73 63.14
CA SER A 15 -14.69 -4.72 62.31
C SER A 15 -14.60 -3.38 61.61
N ASP A 16 -13.69 -2.59 62.10
CA ASP A 16 -13.25 -1.33 61.49
C ASP A 16 -12.69 -1.62 60.12
N VAL A 17 -13.54 -1.40 59.09
CA VAL A 17 -13.11 -1.48 57.71
C VAL A 17 -12.25 -0.24 57.46
N PHE A 18 -10.94 -0.37 57.60
CA PHE A 18 -9.98 0.58 57.09
C PHE A 18 -10.15 0.62 55.58
N ALA A 19 -10.95 1.58 55.12
CA ALA A 19 -10.91 2.04 53.77
C ALA A 19 -9.48 2.58 53.51
N GLU A 20 -8.70 1.90 52.70
CA GLU A 20 -7.45 2.45 52.21
C GLU A 20 -7.69 3.88 51.70
N PRO A 21 -6.88 4.87 52.08
CA PRO A 21 -6.98 6.18 51.54
C PRO A 21 -6.71 6.06 50.03
N GLY A 22 -7.77 6.24 49.21
CA GLY A 22 -7.60 6.35 47.78
C GLY A 22 -6.49 7.34 47.52
N GLN A 23 -5.49 6.95 46.75
CA GLN A 23 -4.40 7.81 46.35
C GLN A 23 -5.03 9.08 45.75
N GLU A 24 -5.05 10.16 46.52
CA GLU A 24 -5.33 11.49 46.02
C GLU A 24 -4.17 11.82 45.06
N THR A 25 -4.37 11.46 43.78
CA THR A 25 -3.45 11.90 42.74
C THR A 25 -3.45 13.41 42.75
N ASP A 26 -2.30 14.00 43.06
CA ASP A 26 -2.12 15.45 43.04
C ASP A 26 -2.71 15.99 41.72
N PRO A 27 -3.65 16.96 41.78
CA PRO A 27 -4.29 17.50 40.57
C PRO A 27 -3.29 18.01 39.53
N VAL A 28 -2.11 18.49 39.96
CA VAL A 28 -1.06 18.96 39.09
C VAL A 28 -0.41 17.78 38.33
N SER A 29 -0.17 16.65 38.99
CA SER A 29 0.39 15.46 38.33
C SER A 29 -0.60 14.84 37.35
N SER A 30 -1.90 14.80 37.67
CA SER A 30 -2.95 14.36 36.76
C SER A 30 -3.05 15.24 35.52
N LEU A 31 -3.10 16.56 35.68
CA LEU A 31 -3.10 17.52 34.59
C LEU A 31 -1.84 17.43 33.72
N THR A 32 -0.68 17.21 34.35
CA THR A 32 0.59 17.01 33.63
C THR A 32 0.55 15.77 32.77
N ALA A 33 0.04 14.66 33.30
CA ALA A 33 -0.12 13.42 32.57
C ALA A 33 -1.12 13.57 31.40
N ASP A 34 -2.23 14.27 31.61
CA ASP A 34 -3.19 14.57 30.55
C ASP A 34 -2.61 15.46 29.45
N LEU A 35 -1.82 16.47 29.79
CA LEU A 35 -1.10 17.30 28.83
C LEU A 35 -0.08 16.49 28.02
N GLN A 36 0.69 15.60 28.66
CA GLN A 36 1.64 14.73 27.98
C GLN A 36 0.92 13.78 27.01
N ARG A 37 -0.19 13.19 27.45
CA ARG A 37 -1.02 12.34 26.60
C ARG A 37 -1.55 13.12 25.41
N LEU A 38 -2.14 14.28 25.62
CA LEU A 38 -2.66 15.14 24.57
C LEU A 38 -1.58 15.58 23.57
N GLN A 39 -0.39 15.89 24.04
CA GLN A 39 0.75 16.20 23.19
C GLN A 39 1.16 15.01 22.31
N ALA A 40 1.18 13.80 22.89
CA ALA A 40 1.48 12.59 22.14
C ALA A 40 0.40 12.29 21.08
N GLU A 41 -0.87 12.42 21.45
CA GLU A 41 -2.01 12.23 20.52
C GLU A 41 -1.95 13.27 19.38
N TYR A 42 -1.67 14.53 19.70
CA TYR A 42 -1.54 15.60 18.70
C TYR A 42 -0.35 15.36 17.76
N ALA A 43 0.79 14.91 18.28
CA ALA A 43 1.95 14.56 17.46
C ALA A 43 1.63 13.41 16.50
N ASN A 44 0.94 12.38 16.97
CA ASN A 44 0.48 11.26 16.14
C ASN A 44 -0.55 11.70 15.10
N TYR A 45 -1.49 12.56 15.48
CA TYR A 45 -2.47 13.15 14.56
C TYR A 45 -1.78 13.94 13.45
N LYS A 46 -0.84 14.85 13.81
CA LYS A 46 -0.09 15.64 12.83
C LYS A 46 0.67 14.74 11.83
N LYS A 47 1.35 13.71 12.33
CA LYS A 47 2.06 12.74 11.48
C LYS A 47 1.12 12.01 10.53
N ARG A 48 -0.07 11.63 11.01
CA ARG A 48 -1.09 10.98 10.18
C ARG A 48 -1.60 11.92 9.09
N VAL A 49 -1.98 13.16 9.46
CA VAL A 49 -2.47 14.17 8.50
C VAL A 49 -1.45 14.45 7.40
N GLU A 50 -0.17 14.59 7.75
CA GLU A 50 0.88 14.83 6.76
C GLU A 50 1.04 13.66 5.79
N ARG A 51 1.00 12.42 6.31
CA ARG A 51 1.01 11.22 5.47
C ARG A 51 -0.22 11.15 4.55
N ASP A 52 -1.41 11.42 5.09
CA ASP A 52 -2.65 11.35 4.32
C ASP A 52 -2.69 12.45 3.23
N ARG A 53 -2.12 13.63 3.51
CA ARG A 53 -1.96 14.70 2.52
C ARG A 53 -1.00 14.30 1.40
N SER A 54 0.14 13.70 1.74
CA SER A 54 1.08 13.19 0.73
C SER A 54 0.43 12.12 -0.14
N LEU A 55 -0.30 11.18 0.47
CA LEU A 55 -1.01 10.14 -0.24
C LEU A 55 -2.09 10.69 -1.18
N ALA A 56 -2.86 11.68 -0.71
CA ALA A 56 -3.88 12.33 -1.55
C ALA A 56 -3.25 13.04 -2.76
N HIS A 57 -2.10 13.69 -2.58
CA HIS A 57 -1.36 14.28 -3.69
C HIS A 57 -0.88 13.23 -4.70
N GLU A 58 -0.31 12.13 -4.22
CA GLU A 58 0.14 11.02 -5.09
C GLU A 58 -1.01 10.38 -5.86
N LEU A 59 -2.18 10.22 -5.22
CA LEU A 59 -3.37 9.71 -5.87
C LEU A 59 -3.88 10.65 -6.97
N ALA A 60 -3.88 11.94 -6.72
CA ALA A 60 -4.29 12.94 -7.70
C ALA A 60 -3.37 12.93 -8.93
N VAL A 61 -2.05 12.89 -8.74
CA VAL A 61 -1.08 12.79 -9.83
C VAL A 61 -1.26 11.47 -10.58
N SER A 62 -1.43 10.34 -9.87
CA SER A 62 -1.68 9.03 -10.48
C SER A 62 -2.92 9.04 -11.38
N SER A 63 -4.01 9.69 -10.94
CA SER A 63 -5.23 9.79 -11.75
C SER A 63 -4.99 10.51 -13.07
N VAL A 64 -4.28 11.63 -13.04
CA VAL A 64 -3.95 12.38 -14.27
C VAL A 64 -3.04 11.56 -15.19
N LEU A 65 -2.06 10.84 -14.61
CA LEU A 65 -1.16 9.99 -15.41
C LEU A 65 -1.92 8.84 -16.07
N ILE A 66 -2.90 8.22 -15.39
CA ILE A 66 -3.73 7.16 -15.96
C ILE A 66 -4.48 7.66 -17.20
N GLU A 67 -5.06 8.87 -17.14
CA GLU A 67 -5.75 9.47 -18.27
C GLU A 67 -4.80 9.81 -19.45
N LEU A 68 -3.51 9.95 -19.18
CA LEU A 68 -2.49 10.22 -20.20
C LEU A 68 -1.96 8.93 -20.87
N LEU A 69 -2.10 7.75 -20.23
CA LEU A 69 -1.58 6.49 -20.78
C LEU A 69 -2.01 6.19 -22.22
N PRO A 70 -3.29 6.42 -22.63
CA PRO A 70 -3.69 6.20 -24.01
C PRO A 70 -2.88 7.03 -25.01
N VAL A 71 -2.52 8.27 -24.67
CA VAL A 71 -1.71 9.14 -25.52
C VAL A 71 -0.28 8.57 -25.68
N LEU A 72 0.28 8.04 -24.60
CA LEU A 72 1.59 7.38 -24.65
C LEU A 72 1.55 6.10 -25.49
N ASP A 73 0.46 5.33 -25.42
CA ASP A 73 0.25 4.14 -26.26
C ASP A 73 0.14 4.50 -27.73
N ASP A 74 -0.55 5.61 -28.05
CA ASP A 74 -0.68 6.11 -29.43
C ASP A 74 0.68 6.56 -29.99
N ILE A 75 1.49 7.24 -29.18
CA ILE A 75 2.86 7.62 -29.54
C ILE A 75 3.71 6.37 -29.82
N GLU A 76 3.65 5.35 -28.97
CA GLU A 76 4.38 4.11 -29.15
C GLU A 76 3.95 3.35 -30.41
N ARG A 77 2.65 3.35 -30.68
CA ARG A 77 2.11 2.78 -31.92
C ARG A 77 2.60 3.54 -33.16
N ALA A 78 2.63 4.87 -33.13
CA ALA A 78 3.18 5.68 -34.21
C ALA A 78 4.69 5.43 -34.41
N GLU A 79 5.44 5.21 -33.31
CA GLU A 79 6.85 4.85 -33.38
C GLU A 79 7.05 3.48 -34.05
N SER A 80 6.25 2.48 -33.68
CA SER A 80 6.32 1.12 -34.25
C SER A 80 5.99 1.09 -35.75
N HIS A 81 5.21 2.04 -36.24
CA HIS A 81 4.87 2.22 -37.66
C HIS A 81 5.84 3.15 -38.41
N GLY A 82 6.84 3.72 -37.73
CA GLY A 82 7.79 4.65 -38.34
C GLY A 82 7.22 6.05 -38.64
N GLU A 83 6.06 6.37 -38.05
CA GLU A 83 5.36 7.65 -38.26
C GLU A 83 5.89 8.76 -37.33
N LEU A 84 6.73 8.41 -36.35
CA LEU A 84 7.28 9.34 -35.36
C LEU A 84 8.44 10.13 -35.98
N THR A 85 8.13 11.14 -36.81
CA THR A 85 9.11 11.92 -37.57
C THR A 85 8.97 13.43 -37.33
N GLY A 86 10.05 14.18 -37.59
CA GLY A 86 10.06 15.64 -37.57
C GLY A 86 9.55 16.26 -36.28
N GLY A 87 8.62 17.20 -36.39
CA GLY A 87 8.04 17.90 -35.23
C GLY A 87 7.24 17.00 -34.30
N PHE A 88 6.59 15.97 -34.84
CA PHE A 88 5.83 15.01 -34.02
C PHE A 88 6.75 14.22 -33.08
N LYS A 89 7.94 13.81 -33.57
CA LYS A 89 8.95 13.17 -32.72
C LYS A 89 9.40 14.09 -31.57
N ALA A 90 9.65 15.36 -31.86
CA ALA A 90 10.04 16.31 -30.82
C ALA A 90 8.99 16.49 -29.72
N VAL A 91 7.71 16.51 -30.11
CA VAL A 91 6.58 16.58 -29.15
C VAL A 91 6.52 15.30 -28.31
N ALA A 92 6.63 14.13 -28.92
CA ALA A 92 6.65 12.84 -28.25
C ALA A 92 7.79 12.73 -27.21
N ASP A 93 9.00 13.11 -27.62
CA ASP A 93 10.19 13.13 -26.76
C ASP A 93 10.00 14.09 -25.55
N HIS A 94 9.35 15.24 -25.79
CA HIS A 94 9.03 16.19 -24.69
C HIS A 94 8.00 15.62 -23.72
N ILE A 95 6.96 14.94 -24.20
CA ILE A 95 5.94 14.30 -23.36
C ILE A 95 6.58 13.19 -22.54
N ALA A 96 7.37 12.31 -23.14
CA ALA A 96 8.09 11.24 -22.46
C ALA A 96 8.97 11.81 -21.34
N SER A 97 9.81 12.80 -21.67
CA SER A 97 10.69 13.43 -20.67
C SER A 97 9.91 14.16 -19.56
N ALA A 98 8.76 14.75 -19.87
CA ALA A 98 7.94 15.41 -18.86
C ALA A 98 7.31 14.40 -17.90
N THR A 99 6.78 13.30 -18.40
CA THR A 99 6.17 12.24 -17.59
C THR A 99 7.22 11.51 -16.73
N GLU A 100 8.42 11.27 -17.25
CA GLU A 100 9.54 10.71 -16.48
C GLU A 100 9.94 11.64 -15.32
N ARG A 101 10.03 12.95 -15.54
CA ARG A 101 10.35 13.93 -14.47
C ARG A 101 9.27 13.97 -13.38
N ILE A 102 8.02 13.67 -13.72
CA ILE A 102 6.93 13.55 -12.73
C ILE A 102 7.12 12.26 -11.91
N GLY A 103 7.79 11.26 -12.46
CA GLY A 103 8.06 9.96 -11.81
C GLY A 103 7.30 8.80 -12.42
N LEU A 104 6.74 8.98 -13.65
CA LEU A 104 6.19 7.87 -14.44
C LEU A 104 7.35 7.04 -14.99
N SER A 105 7.27 5.73 -14.88
CA SER A 105 8.21 4.80 -15.49
C SER A 105 7.50 3.68 -16.22
N LYS A 106 7.96 3.39 -17.43
CA LYS A 106 7.54 2.27 -18.27
C LYS A 106 8.28 1.01 -17.83
N TYR A 107 7.63 -0.13 -17.90
CA TYR A 107 8.23 -1.43 -17.64
C TYR A 107 7.58 -2.52 -18.51
N GLY A 108 8.15 -3.72 -18.45
CA GLY A 108 7.80 -4.87 -19.29
C GLY A 108 8.68 -4.88 -20.53
N THR A 109 9.69 -5.74 -20.51
CA THR A 109 10.59 -5.98 -21.65
C THR A 109 10.43 -7.45 -22.08
N ALA A 110 10.48 -7.71 -23.36
CA ALA A 110 10.47 -9.10 -23.84
C ALA A 110 11.71 -9.84 -23.30
N GLY A 111 11.46 -11.00 -22.70
CA GLY A 111 12.48 -11.78 -22.00
C GLY A 111 12.46 -11.62 -20.46
N ASP A 112 11.67 -10.71 -19.91
CA ASP A 112 11.48 -10.60 -18.46
C ASP A 112 10.80 -11.85 -17.90
N ALA A 113 11.18 -12.28 -16.69
CA ALA A 113 10.46 -13.31 -15.98
C ALA A 113 9.02 -12.85 -15.72
N PHE A 114 8.06 -13.76 -15.93
CA PHE A 114 6.66 -13.44 -15.69
C PHE A 114 6.40 -13.28 -14.19
N ASP A 115 5.83 -12.14 -13.82
CA ASP A 115 5.42 -11.82 -12.45
C ASP A 115 3.94 -11.42 -12.45
N PRO A 116 3.04 -12.22 -11.85
CA PRO A 116 1.61 -11.92 -11.80
C PRO A 116 1.26 -10.59 -11.08
N GLN A 117 2.17 -10.02 -10.29
CA GLN A 117 1.93 -8.77 -9.60
C GLN A 117 2.02 -7.55 -10.52
N ILE A 118 2.80 -7.65 -11.60
CA ILE A 118 3.07 -6.54 -12.51
C ILE A 118 2.70 -6.85 -13.97
N HIS A 119 2.48 -8.13 -14.32
CA HIS A 119 2.13 -8.58 -15.67
C HIS A 119 0.73 -9.16 -15.73
N GLU A 120 0.01 -8.86 -16.81
CA GLU A 120 -1.27 -9.46 -17.19
C GLU A 120 -1.04 -10.34 -18.42
N ALA A 121 -1.10 -11.66 -18.26
CA ALA A 121 -0.94 -12.61 -19.37
C ALA A 121 -2.21 -12.65 -20.22
N LEU A 122 -2.11 -12.28 -21.50
CA LEU A 122 -3.21 -12.36 -22.47
C LEU A 122 -3.04 -13.52 -23.45
N LEU A 123 -1.82 -13.94 -23.70
CA LEU A 123 -1.48 -15.08 -24.56
C LEU A 123 -0.59 -16.02 -23.76
N HIS A 124 -0.75 -17.31 -24.03
CA HIS A 124 -0.04 -18.37 -23.33
C HIS A 124 0.47 -19.38 -24.35
N ASP A 125 1.77 -19.58 -24.40
CA ASP A 125 2.47 -20.51 -25.28
C ASP A 125 3.40 -21.40 -24.46
N THR A 126 3.88 -22.50 -25.03
CA THR A 126 4.90 -23.35 -24.45
C THR A 126 6.08 -23.48 -25.40
N SER A 127 7.31 -23.51 -24.87
CA SER A 127 8.54 -23.69 -25.67
C SER A 127 9.64 -24.34 -24.86
N ALA A 128 10.46 -25.14 -25.53
CA ALA A 128 11.68 -25.69 -24.96
C ALA A 128 12.80 -24.63 -24.79
N ASP A 129 12.64 -23.44 -25.37
CA ASP A 129 13.66 -22.38 -25.34
C ASP A 129 13.67 -21.60 -24.03
N VAL A 130 12.64 -21.76 -23.19
CA VAL A 130 12.53 -21.08 -21.89
C VAL A 130 12.61 -22.08 -20.75
N THR A 131 13.28 -21.69 -19.68
CA THR A 131 13.44 -22.52 -18.46
C THR A 131 12.49 -22.11 -17.33
N THR A 132 11.88 -20.94 -17.45
CA THR A 132 10.89 -20.38 -16.50
C THR A 132 9.83 -19.65 -17.28
N SER A 133 8.65 -19.47 -16.68
CA SER A 133 7.59 -18.64 -17.26
C SER A 133 8.12 -17.25 -17.60
N THR A 134 8.12 -16.91 -18.88
CA THR A 134 8.78 -15.71 -19.41
C THR A 134 7.79 -14.89 -20.23
N ALA A 135 7.80 -13.59 -20.05
CA ALA A 135 7.07 -12.63 -20.88
C ALA A 135 7.80 -12.46 -22.22
N THR A 136 7.48 -13.29 -23.20
CA THR A 136 8.19 -13.30 -24.48
C THR A 136 7.71 -12.23 -25.44
N LYS A 137 6.47 -11.76 -25.29
CA LYS A 137 5.87 -10.75 -26.15
C LYS A 137 5.19 -9.67 -25.30
N ILE A 138 5.54 -8.42 -25.53
CA ILE A 138 4.86 -7.28 -24.90
C ILE A 138 3.78 -6.79 -25.86
N LEU A 139 2.52 -6.95 -25.46
CA LEU A 139 1.36 -6.48 -26.24
C LEU A 139 1.02 -5.04 -25.91
N GLN A 140 1.23 -4.66 -24.63
CA GLN A 140 1.05 -3.30 -24.15
C GLN A 140 1.96 -3.10 -22.94
N PRO A 141 2.78 -2.04 -22.91
CA PRO A 141 3.69 -1.81 -21.78
C PRO A 141 2.96 -1.48 -20.50
N GLY A 142 3.57 -1.86 -19.39
CA GLY A 142 3.14 -1.46 -18.07
C GLY A 142 3.69 -0.10 -17.69
N TYR A 143 2.97 0.60 -16.82
CA TYR A 143 3.40 1.88 -16.27
C TYR A 143 3.25 1.90 -14.76
N LYS A 144 4.23 2.47 -14.08
CA LYS A 144 4.20 2.74 -12.65
C LYS A 144 4.56 4.19 -12.34
N PHE A 145 3.96 4.72 -11.29
CA PHE A 145 4.29 6.02 -10.73
C PHE A 145 4.93 5.80 -9.36
N LYS A 146 6.22 6.10 -9.23
CA LYS A 146 7.02 5.69 -8.08
C LYS A 146 6.90 4.16 -7.87
N ASP A 147 6.37 3.74 -6.70
CA ASP A 147 6.17 2.33 -6.36
C ASP A 147 4.74 1.81 -6.68
N ARG A 148 3.87 2.68 -7.20
CA ARG A 148 2.48 2.33 -7.49
C ARG A 148 2.31 1.92 -8.95
N ILE A 149 1.81 0.71 -9.18
CA ILE A 149 1.43 0.25 -10.52
C ILE A 149 0.17 1.00 -10.95
N LEU A 150 0.26 1.72 -12.07
CA LEU A 150 -0.87 2.40 -12.70
C LEU A 150 -1.60 1.47 -13.67
N ARG A 151 -0.83 0.66 -14.41
CA ARG A 151 -1.33 -0.34 -15.34
C ARG A 151 -0.33 -1.49 -15.42
N PRO A 152 -0.77 -2.77 -15.31
CA PRO A 152 0.08 -3.92 -15.55
C PRO A 152 0.52 -3.97 -17.02
N ALA A 153 1.70 -4.56 -17.29
CA ALA A 153 2.11 -4.85 -18.65
C ALA A 153 1.31 -6.04 -19.17
N ARG A 154 0.69 -5.89 -20.34
CA ARG A 154 -0.02 -6.97 -21.03
C ARG A 154 0.94 -7.74 -21.89
N VAL A 155 1.09 -9.02 -21.61
CA VAL A 155 2.15 -9.86 -22.18
C VAL A 155 1.61 -11.17 -22.74
N GLY A 156 2.36 -11.72 -23.71
CA GLY A 156 2.30 -13.13 -24.03
C GLY A 156 3.34 -13.87 -23.21
N VAL A 157 2.92 -14.87 -22.46
CA VAL A 157 3.78 -15.68 -21.60
C VAL A 157 4.11 -16.98 -22.31
N THR A 158 5.36 -17.39 -22.23
CA THR A 158 5.81 -18.70 -22.67
C THR A 158 6.31 -19.49 -21.46
N ASP A 159 5.72 -20.66 -21.25
CA ASP A 159 6.15 -21.59 -20.22
C ASP A 159 7.11 -22.62 -20.80
N PRO A 160 8.00 -23.20 -19.97
CA PRO A 160 8.84 -24.30 -20.39
C PRO A 160 8.00 -25.54 -20.80
N GLU A 161 8.39 -26.25 -21.87
CA GLU A 161 7.82 -27.54 -22.15
C GLU A 161 8.10 -28.52 -21.00
N GLU A 162 7.05 -29.09 -20.45
CA GLU A 162 7.24 -30.24 -19.53
C GLU A 162 7.90 -31.40 -20.29
N THR A 163 9.17 -31.62 -20.04
CA THR A 163 9.80 -32.86 -20.49
C THR A 163 9.08 -34.04 -19.83
N PRO A 164 8.44 -34.94 -20.59
CA PRO A 164 7.80 -36.09 -19.97
C PRO A 164 8.89 -36.91 -19.23
N VAL A 165 8.73 -37.00 -17.91
CA VAL A 165 9.57 -37.86 -17.10
C VAL A 165 9.21 -39.28 -17.54
N SER A 166 10.09 -39.91 -18.34
CA SER A 166 9.98 -41.33 -18.69
C SER A 166 10.18 -42.13 -17.41
N GLU A 167 9.09 -42.75 -16.91
CA GLU A 167 9.15 -43.86 -15.94
C GLU A 167 9.94 -45.06 -16.47
#